data_1cac3596f7cdda80c9e20ee607e496e8
#
_entry.id   1cac3596f7cdda80c9e20ee607e496e8
#
_cell.length_a   1.000
_cell.length_b   1.000
_cell.length_c   1.000
_cell.angle_alpha   90.00
_cell.angle_beta   90.00
_cell.angle_gamma   90.00
#
_symmetry.space_group_name_H-M   'P 1'
#
loop_
_entity.id
_entity.type
_entity.pdbx_description
1 polymer ?
#
loop_
_entity_poly.entity_id
_entity_poly.type
_entity_poly.pdbx_seq_one_letter_code
_entity_poly.pdbx_strand_id
1 'polypeptide(L)'
;MRTRSTALVVLSALLLAGCSDDQSSPTAGPDTVPSSSVPLPTKTTGQPTKTPSATPTSTPSCLDAKLQDLTLRQRAAQLIMTGISANGMTSAQRPIVQKQKPGGVLLLGAGGSLAHTRTATAAATKAATVEGIRPLVAADQEGGQIQRLKGAGFTRIPAATVQGTWTSDKLTAQATQWAGQLKQAGINTDLAPVADVVPVSLKKQNAPIGSLDREFGNTPAEIGPPVQAFVRGMMAGGVITSVKHFPGIGKVRGNTDFAADVLDNVTVRGDDDLQPFADGIEAGTEMLMVSTVTYTKIDPKNRAAFSSTVIQGMIRGDLGYDGVVITDDVGAAANVAKVPAGQRATRVIAAGGDIVINGAADLTAAMVNALVVKAQQDEAFAKQLDASVRRVLALKQKHGLVTC
;
A
#
# COMPACT_ATOMS: atom_id res chain seq x y z
N MET A 1 4.67 31.82 54.17
CA MET A 1 5.82 32.74 54.05
C MET A 1 6.07 33.02 52.59
N ARG A 2 5.94 34.27 52.24
CA ARG A 2 6.14 34.93 50.93
C ARG A 2 7.61 34.92 50.54
N THR A 3 7.95 34.73 49.26
CA THR A 3 8.80 35.70 48.57
C THR A 3 8.59 35.57 47.06
N ARG A 4 8.11 36.65 46.50
CA ARG A 4 8.13 37.00 45.06
C ARG A 4 9.53 37.52 44.73
N SER A 5 10.01 37.26 43.52
CA SER A 5 10.99 38.15 42.89
C SER A 5 10.69 38.29 41.39
N THR A 6 10.60 39.52 41.03
CA THR A 6 10.14 40.11 39.77
C THR A 6 11.35 40.44 38.87
N ALA A 7 11.12 40.37 37.57
CA ALA A 7 11.59 41.21 36.47
C ALA A 7 13.09 41.29 36.10
N LEU A 8 13.41 41.14 34.84
CA LEU A 8 13.90 42.30 34.06
C LEU A 8 13.73 42.02 32.53
N VAL A 9 13.02 42.93 31.88
CA VAL A 9 12.94 43.15 30.45
C VAL A 9 14.15 43.95 30.02
N VAL A 10 14.86 43.54 28.94
CA VAL A 10 15.73 44.44 28.19
C VAL A 10 15.36 44.36 26.72
N LEU A 11 14.77 45.45 26.28
CA LEU A 11 14.46 45.83 24.90
C LEU A 11 15.70 46.52 24.34
N SER A 12 16.23 46.10 23.20
CA SER A 12 17.17 46.93 22.42
C SER A 12 16.80 46.85 20.94
N ALA A 13 16.18 47.92 20.49
CA ALA A 13 16.04 48.28 19.09
C ALA A 13 17.28 49.04 18.63
N LEU A 14 17.77 48.76 17.44
CA LEU A 14 18.59 49.72 16.69
C LEU A 14 18.21 49.65 15.21
N LEU A 15 17.90 50.83 14.71
CA LEU A 15 17.47 51.23 13.37
C LEU A 15 18.68 51.65 12.51
N LEU A 16 18.37 51.82 11.21
CA LEU A 16 18.97 52.71 10.16
C LEU A 16 19.95 52.01 9.22
N ALA A 17 19.64 51.99 8.00
CA ALA A 17 19.56 52.89 6.82
C ALA A 17 20.77 52.57 5.91
N GLY A 18 20.72 52.46 4.62
CA GLY A 18 20.02 53.11 3.54
C GLY A 18 20.95 53.21 2.35
N CYS A 19 20.41 53.56 1.16
CA CYS A 19 21.04 53.96 -0.12
C CYS A 19 21.36 52.83 -1.11
N SER A 20 20.56 52.66 -2.20
CA SER A 20 20.40 53.29 -3.53
C SER A 20 21.70 53.55 -4.30
N ASP A 21 21.69 52.96 -5.52
CA ASP A 21 22.05 53.54 -6.83
C ASP A 21 22.03 52.37 -7.85
N ASP A 22 21.20 52.35 -8.78
CA ASP A 22 20.93 52.98 -10.07
C ASP A 22 22.07 52.78 -11.11
N GLN A 23 21.65 52.34 -12.27
CA GLN A 23 22.07 52.49 -13.65
C GLN A 23 22.21 51.19 -14.44
N SER A 24 21.37 51.05 -15.34
CA SER A 24 21.19 51.36 -16.75
C SER A 24 21.41 50.18 -17.68
N SER A 25 20.32 49.91 -18.40
CA SER A 25 20.29 49.09 -19.65
C SER A 25 21.12 49.76 -20.74
N PRO A 26 21.51 49.04 -21.78
CA PRO A 26 21.22 49.47 -23.12
C PRO A 26 20.47 48.44 -23.99
N THR A 27 19.49 48.99 -24.66
CA THR A 27 18.81 48.50 -25.86
C THR A 27 19.78 48.30 -27.05
N ALA A 28 19.62 47.20 -27.77
CA ALA A 28 20.05 47.13 -29.17
C ALA A 28 18.94 46.43 -30.01
N GLY A 29 18.57 47.11 -31.07
CA GLY A 29 17.48 46.81 -31.98
C GLY A 29 17.77 45.74 -33.03
N PRO A 30 16.85 45.54 -33.98
CA PRO A 30 16.72 44.31 -34.74
C PRO A 30 17.55 44.33 -36.07
N ASP A 31 18.26 43.23 -36.32
CA ASP A 31 18.87 42.98 -37.63
C ASP A 31 17.88 42.21 -38.52
N THR A 32 17.59 42.86 -39.63
CA THR A 32 16.84 42.36 -40.79
C THR A 32 17.73 41.45 -41.63
N VAL A 33 17.24 40.28 -41.99
CA VAL A 33 17.86 39.40 -43.01
C VAL A 33 16.91 39.27 -44.21
N PRO A 34 17.40 39.35 -45.45
CA PRO A 34 16.53 39.48 -46.61
C PRO A 34 15.91 38.18 -47.09
N SER A 35 14.67 38.32 -47.54
CA SER A 35 13.85 37.31 -48.21
C SER A 35 14.40 37.00 -49.61
N SER A 36 14.73 35.74 -49.89
CA SER A 36 14.95 35.24 -51.24
C SER A 36 13.79 34.36 -51.67
N SER A 37 12.98 34.88 -52.58
CA SER A 37 11.92 34.18 -53.28
C SER A 37 12.45 33.26 -54.38
N VAL A 38 12.10 31.97 -54.34
CA VAL A 38 12.27 31.05 -55.47
C VAL A 38 10.87 30.53 -55.86
N PRO A 39 10.54 30.46 -57.18
CA PRO A 39 9.17 30.19 -57.62
C PRO A 39 8.82 28.69 -57.56
N LEU A 40 7.59 28.43 -57.23
CA LEU A 40 6.90 27.13 -57.20
C LEU A 40 6.63 26.61 -58.62
N PRO A 41 6.82 25.32 -58.93
CA PRO A 41 6.17 24.69 -60.07
C PRO A 41 4.81 24.14 -59.67
N THR A 42 3.80 24.61 -60.37
CA THR A 42 2.43 24.06 -60.36
C THR A 42 2.46 22.62 -60.88
N LYS A 43 1.94 21.67 -60.13
CA LYS A 43 1.50 20.35 -60.62
C LYS A 43 0.12 20.01 -60.18
N THR A 44 -0.61 19.62 -61.17
CA THR A 44 -1.97 19.23 -61.38
C THR A 44 -2.50 18.19 -60.37
N THR A 45 -3.74 18.39 -59.99
CA THR A 45 -4.65 17.57 -59.21
C THR A 45 -4.74 16.13 -59.68
N GLY A 46 -4.46 15.20 -58.75
CA GLY A 46 -4.96 13.86 -58.74
C GLY A 46 -5.29 13.50 -57.29
N GLN A 47 -6.58 13.46 -56.95
CA GLN A 47 -7.06 13.09 -55.63
C GLN A 47 -7.07 11.57 -55.49
N PRO A 48 -6.24 10.98 -54.62
CA PRO A 48 -6.41 9.57 -54.31
C PRO A 48 -7.55 9.44 -53.28
N THR A 49 -8.59 8.71 -53.64
CA THR A 49 -9.63 8.17 -52.77
C THR A 49 -8.95 7.42 -51.62
N LYS A 50 -9.03 7.98 -50.42
CA LYS A 50 -8.64 7.28 -49.20
C LYS A 50 -9.64 6.16 -48.93
N THR A 51 -9.25 4.93 -49.21
CA THR A 51 -9.86 3.74 -48.61
C THR A 51 -9.78 3.86 -47.09
N PRO A 52 -10.87 3.61 -46.32
CA PRO A 52 -10.81 3.63 -44.87
C PRO A 52 -9.81 2.53 -44.43
N SER A 53 -8.66 2.99 -43.88
CA SER A 53 -7.73 2.06 -43.22
C SER A 53 -8.47 1.46 -42.03
N ALA A 54 -8.70 0.16 -42.06
CA ALA A 54 -9.25 -0.58 -40.92
C ALA A 54 -8.30 -0.35 -39.74
N THR A 55 -8.82 0.24 -38.66
CA THR A 55 -8.11 0.36 -37.38
C THR A 55 -7.68 -1.05 -36.97
N PRO A 56 -6.40 -1.32 -36.72
CA PRO A 56 -5.99 -2.65 -36.27
C PRO A 56 -6.68 -2.94 -34.95
N THR A 57 -7.55 -3.93 -34.93
CA THR A 57 -8.15 -4.48 -33.72
C THR A 57 -7.01 -5.13 -32.95
N SER A 58 -6.47 -4.43 -31.96
CA SER A 58 -5.43 -5.00 -31.08
C SER A 58 -6.04 -6.19 -30.35
N THR A 59 -5.42 -7.36 -30.45
CA THR A 59 -5.79 -8.53 -29.66
C THR A 59 -5.78 -8.12 -28.17
N PRO A 60 -6.87 -8.39 -27.41
CA PRO A 60 -6.91 -8.06 -25.98
C PRO A 60 -5.71 -8.67 -25.27
N SER A 61 -5.12 -7.90 -24.34
CA SER A 61 -4.06 -8.46 -23.48
C SER A 61 -4.62 -9.62 -22.65
N CYS A 62 -3.77 -10.54 -22.22
CA CYS A 62 -4.19 -11.61 -21.31
C CYS A 62 -4.99 -11.10 -20.10
N LEU A 63 -4.56 -9.98 -19.52
CA LEU A 63 -5.28 -9.37 -18.39
C LEU A 63 -6.66 -8.85 -18.79
N ASP A 64 -6.80 -8.30 -20.00
CA ASP A 64 -8.08 -7.84 -20.51
C ASP A 64 -9.04 -9.01 -20.71
N ALA A 65 -8.56 -10.11 -21.28
CA ALA A 65 -9.34 -11.33 -21.42
C ALA A 65 -9.78 -11.87 -20.05
N LYS A 66 -8.85 -11.98 -19.09
CA LYS A 66 -9.17 -12.43 -17.72
C LYS A 66 -10.17 -11.52 -17.00
N LEU A 67 -10.07 -10.20 -17.18
CA LEU A 67 -11.04 -9.26 -16.61
C LEU A 67 -12.43 -9.45 -17.21
N GLN A 68 -12.53 -9.76 -18.51
CA GLN A 68 -13.80 -10.04 -19.21
C GLN A 68 -14.41 -11.39 -18.81
N ASP A 69 -13.59 -12.41 -18.58
CA ASP A 69 -14.03 -13.75 -18.12
C ASP A 69 -14.67 -13.70 -16.72
N LEU A 70 -14.27 -12.72 -15.88
CA LEU A 70 -14.79 -12.59 -14.53
C LEU A 70 -16.16 -11.91 -14.50
N THR A 71 -17.14 -12.52 -13.83
CA THR A 71 -18.38 -11.84 -13.46
C THR A 71 -18.09 -10.64 -12.55
N LEU A 72 -18.98 -9.64 -12.49
CA LEU A 72 -18.83 -8.49 -11.58
C LEU A 72 -18.61 -8.93 -10.13
N ARG A 73 -19.29 -10.01 -9.68
CA ARG A 73 -19.09 -10.57 -8.34
C ARG A 73 -17.70 -11.15 -8.15
N GLN A 74 -17.16 -11.84 -9.12
CA GLN A 74 -15.80 -12.38 -9.06
C GLN A 74 -14.77 -11.25 -9.10
N ARG A 75 -14.99 -10.21 -9.91
CA ARG A 75 -14.15 -8.98 -9.90
C ARG A 75 -14.13 -8.32 -8.52
N ALA A 76 -15.31 -8.11 -7.93
CA ALA A 76 -15.42 -7.54 -6.57
C ALA A 76 -14.71 -8.42 -5.53
N ALA A 77 -14.83 -9.75 -5.64
CA ALA A 77 -14.16 -10.67 -4.72
C ALA A 77 -12.63 -10.66 -4.85
N GLN A 78 -12.08 -10.37 -6.05
CA GLN A 78 -10.62 -10.22 -6.23
C GLN A 78 -10.03 -9.08 -5.39
N LEU A 79 -10.83 -8.12 -4.97
CA LEU A 79 -10.40 -6.98 -4.14
C LEU A 79 -10.52 -7.24 -2.63
N ILE A 80 -10.94 -8.43 -2.21
CA ILE A 80 -11.05 -8.79 -0.79
C ILE A 80 -9.97 -9.81 -0.41
N MET A 81 -9.24 -9.53 0.66
CA MET A 81 -8.35 -10.48 1.32
C MET A 81 -8.99 -10.92 2.64
N THR A 82 -9.36 -12.19 2.73
CA THR A 82 -10.15 -12.74 3.85
C THR A 82 -9.24 -13.42 4.86
N GLY A 83 -9.40 -13.05 6.14
CA GLY A 83 -8.70 -13.67 7.26
C GLY A 83 -9.13 -15.12 7.48
N ILE A 84 -8.16 -16.02 7.58
CA ILE A 84 -8.36 -17.44 7.92
C ILE A 84 -7.39 -17.84 9.02
N SER A 85 -7.68 -18.92 9.73
CA SER A 85 -6.74 -19.46 10.73
C SER A 85 -5.44 -19.93 10.06
N ALA A 86 -4.29 -19.55 10.61
CA ALA A 86 -2.97 -20.01 10.16
C ALA A 86 -2.78 -21.53 10.28
N ASN A 87 -3.61 -22.21 11.09
CA ASN A 87 -3.64 -23.66 11.21
C ASN A 87 -4.61 -24.34 10.22
N GLY A 88 -5.09 -23.60 9.23
CA GLY A 88 -6.05 -24.04 8.22
C GLY A 88 -7.46 -23.49 8.49
N MET A 89 -8.25 -23.42 7.40
CA MET A 89 -9.62 -22.91 7.48
C MET A 89 -10.47 -23.73 8.45
N THR A 90 -11.12 -23.05 9.38
CA THR A 90 -12.12 -23.66 10.27
C THR A 90 -13.35 -24.16 9.47
N SER A 91 -14.20 -24.94 10.12
CA SER A 91 -15.48 -25.37 9.53
C SER A 91 -16.38 -24.21 9.12
N ALA A 92 -16.31 -23.07 9.83
CA ALA A 92 -17.05 -21.85 9.50
C ALA A 92 -16.39 -21.07 8.32
N GLN A 93 -15.07 -21.03 8.25
CA GLN A 93 -14.35 -20.27 7.22
C GLN A 93 -14.35 -20.94 5.86
N ARG A 94 -14.26 -22.28 5.81
CA ARG A 94 -14.17 -23.05 4.57
C ARG A 94 -15.32 -22.75 3.58
N PRO A 95 -16.60 -22.81 3.94
CA PRO A 95 -17.69 -22.51 3.02
C PRO A 95 -17.68 -21.05 2.55
N ILE A 96 -17.22 -20.11 3.38
CA ILE A 96 -17.10 -18.70 3.01
C ILE A 96 -16.08 -18.55 1.90
N VAL A 97 -14.85 -19.06 2.08
CA VAL A 97 -13.79 -18.98 1.06
C VAL A 97 -14.18 -19.68 -0.22
N GLN A 98 -14.79 -20.88 -0.14
CA GLN A 98 -15.26 -21.64 -1.30
C GLN A 98 -16.34 -20.91 -2.10
N LYS A 99 -17.28 -20.25 -1.41
CA LYS A 99 -18.40 -19.56 -2.06
C LYS A 99 -18.02 -18.18 -2.59
N GLN A 100 -17.24 -17.41 -1.81
CA GLN A 100 -16.91 -16.02 -2.17
C GLN A 100 -15.70 -15.91 -3.09
N LYS A 101 -14.79 -16.89 -3.10
CA LYS A 101 -13.58 -16.90 -3.94
C LYS A 101 -12.77 -15.59 -3.79
N PRO A 102 -12.37 -15.18 -2.55
CA PRO A 102 -11.67 -13.94 -2.34
C PRO A 102 -10.35 -13.90 -3.10
N GLY A 103 -9.94 -12.71 -3.53
CA GLY A 103 -8.68 -12.48 -4.24
C GLY A 103 -7.44 -12.76 -3.40
N GLY A 104 -7.57 -12.75 -2.06
CA GLY A 104 -6.52 -13.13 -1.13
C GLY A 104 -7.05 -13.80 0.12
N VAL A 105 -6.16 -14.52 0.81
CA VAL A 105 -6.37 -15.04 2.16
C VAL A 105 -5.22 -14.58 3.06
N LEU A 106 -5.54 -14.15 4.27
CA LEU A 106 -4.58 -13.74 5.30
C LEU A 106 -4.56 -14.75 6.43
N LEU A 107 -3.38 -15.29 6.74
CA LEU A 107 -3.19 -16.23 7.83
C LEU A 107 -3.15 -15.49 9.18
N LEU A 108 -4.14 -15.74 10.03
CA LEU A 108 -4.30 -15.12 11.35
C LEU A 108 -4.05 -16.13 12.47
N GLY A 109 -3.54 -15.62 13.60
CA GLY A 109 -3.16 -16.44 14.75
C GLY A 109 -1.79 -17.08 14.58
N ALA A 110 -1.43 -17.99 15.48
CA ALA A 110 -0.16 -18.71 15.45
C ALA A 110 -0.26 -19.91 14.50
N GLY A 111 0.65 -20.00 13.54
CA GLY A 111 0.76 -21.12 12.62
C GLY A 111 1.63 -22.25 13.18
N GLY A 112 1.47 -23.46 12.60
CA GLY A 112 2.25 -24.65 12.93
C GLY A 112 3.59 -24.72 12.20
N SER A 113 4.07 -25.96 11.98
CA SER A 113 5.28 -26.20 11.19
C SER A 113 5.12 -25.80 9.73
N LEU A 114 6.23 -25.63 9.02
CA LEU A 114 6.24 -25.35 7.57
C LEU A 114 5.40 -26.37 6.78
N ALA A 115 5.54 -27.66 7.11
CA ALA A 115 4.78 -28.73 6.45
C ALA A 115 3.27 -28.62 6.70
N HIS A 116 2.87 -28.31 7.95
CA HIS A 116 1.47 -28.07 8.32
C HIS A 116 0.91 -26.84 7.59
N THR A 117 1.65 -25.72 7.61
CA THR A 117 1.28 -24.48 6.93
C THR A 117 1.10 -24.71 5.42
N ARG A 118 2.00 -25.47 4.78
CA ARG A 118 1.90 -25.81 3.36
C ARG A 118 0.60 -26.56 3.03
N THR A 119 0.19 -27.49 3.88
CA THR A 119 -1.09 -28.19 3.72
C THR A 119 -2.28 -27.23 3.85
N ALA A 120 -2.24 -26.34 4.84
CA ALA A 120 -3.28 -25.35 5.08
C ALA A 120 -3.40 -24.35 3.92
N THR A 121 -2.28 -23.82 3.44
CA THR A 121 -2.25 -22.86 2.30
C THR A 121 -2.65 -23.49 1.00
N ALA A 122 -2.27 -24.75 0.73
CA ALA A 122 -2.72 -25.49 -0.46
C ALA A 122 -4.25 -25.67 -0.47
N ALA A 123 -4.83 -26.00 0.68
CA ALA A 123 -6.28 -26.13 0.82
C ALA A 123 -7.00 -24.76 0.61
N ALA A 124 -6.45 -23.68 1.15
CA ALA A 124 -6.99 -22.34 0.98
C ALA A 124 -6.88 -21.85 -0.48
N THR A 125 -5.72 -22.08 -1.11
CA THR A 125 -5.50 -21.77 -2.53
C THR A 125 -6.51 -22.50 -3.42
N LYS A 126 -6.68 -23.81 -3.23
CA LYS A 126 -7.70 -24.60 -3.96
C LYS A 126 -9.11 -24.04 -3.76
N ALA A 127 -9.45 -23.66 -2.53
CA ALA A 127 -10.76 -23.12 -2.19
C ALA A 127 -11.04 -21.76 -2.83
N ALA A 128 -10.06 -20.86 -2.89
CA ALA A 128 -10.22 -19.49 -3.37
C ALA A 128 -9.95 -19.32 -4.89
N THR A 129 -9.27 -20.26 -5.56
CA THR A 129 -8.99 -20.16 -7.00
C THR A 129 -10.26 -20.05 -7.83
N VAL A 130 -10.27 -19.11 -8.80
CA VAL A 130 -11.38 -18.86 -9.74
C VAL A 130 -10.82 -18.54 -11.13
N GLU A 131 -11.35 -19.15 -12.20
CA GLU A 131 -10.96 -18.91 -13.61
C GLU A 131 -9.41 -18.92 -13.83
N GLY A 132 -8.71 -19.87 -13.17
CA GLY A 132 -7.25 -19.96 -13.24
C GLY A 132 -6.49 -18.89 -12.46
N ILE A 133 -7.20 -18.02 -11.73
CA ILE A 133 -6.61 -16.97 -10.88
C ILE A 133 -6.46 -17.51 -9.45
N ARG A 134 -5.20 -17.63 -8.98
CA ARG A 134 -4.89 -18.05 -7.62
C ARG A 134 -4.93 -16.88 -6.66
N PRO A 135 -5.26 -17.09 -5.36
CA PRO A 135 -5.25 -16.02 -4.37
C PRO A 135 -3.85 -15.56 -4.02
N LEU A 136 -3.75 -14.31 -3.56
CA LEU A 136 -2.66 -13.91 -2.67
C LEU A 136 -2.81 -14.68 -1.36
N VAL A 137 -1.73 -15.29 -0.88
CA VAL A 137 -1.68 -15.99 0.41
C VAL A 137 -0.71 -15.23 1.30
N ALA A 138 -1.25 -14.50 2.27
CA ALA A 138 -0.51 -13.52 3.05
C ALA A 138 -0.32 -13.96 4.51
N ALA A 139 0.76 -13.48 5.12
CA ALA A 139 1.01 -13.55 6.55
C ALA A 139 1.75 -12.30 7.02
N ASP A 140 1.68 -11.98 8.34
CA ASP A 140 2.57 -11.03 8.99
C ASP A 140 3.80 -11.79 9.50
N GLN A 141 4.90 -11.66 8.81
CA GLN A 141 6.16 -12.33 9.15
C GLN A 141 7.28 -11.31 9.38
N GLU A 142 6.99 -10.24 10.14
CA GLU A 142 7.92 -9.15 10.44
C GLU A 142 9.11 -9.59 11.28
N GLY A 143 8.89 -10.54 12.17
CA GLY A 143 9.81 -10.97 13.21
C GLY A 143 9.37 -10.53 14.62
N GLY A 144 10.23 -10.74 15.60
CA GLY A 144 9.94 -10.37 16.98
C GLY A 144 8.62 -10.96 17.49
N GLN A 145 7.75 -10.07 17.95
CA GLN A 145 6.42 -10.43 18.44
C GLN A 145 5.43 -10.67 17.29
N ILE A 146 5.66 -10.05 16.13
CA ILE A 146 4.80 -10.16 14.94
C ILE A 146 5.42 -11.14 13.94
N GLN A 147 5.49 -12.38 14.34
CA GLN A 147 5.85 -13.51 13.50
C GLN A 147 4.78 -14.59 13.67
N ARG A 148 3.92 -14.76 12.66
CA ARG A 148 2.80 -15.70 12.72
C ARG A 148 3.25 -17.15 12.63
N LEU A 149 4.28 -17.42 11.84
CA LEU A 149 4.78 -18.76 11.53
C LEU A 149 6.11 -18.99 12.27
N LYS A 150 6.07 -19.83 13.29
CA LYS A 150 7.19 -20.05 14.24
C LYS A 150 7.56 -21.53 14.41
N GLY A 151 6.79 -22.46 13.83
CA GLY A 151 7.00 -23.88 14.01
C GLY A 151 8.23 -24.42 13.26
N ALA A 152 8.47 -25.73 13.37
CA ALA A 152 9.60 -26.37 12.70
C ALA A 152 9.64 -26.07 11.20
N GLY A 153 10.82 -25.71 10.69
CA GLY A 153 11.05 -25.29 9.31
C GLY A 153 10.99 -23.77 9.09
N PHE A 154 10.55 -22.99 10.09
CA PHE A 154 10.64 -21.53 10.07
C PHE A 154 11.74 -21.02 11.01
N THR A 155 12.61 -20.18 10.52
CA THR A 155 13.61 -19.48 11.33
C THR A 155 12.91 -18.48 12.26
N ARG A 156 13.39 -18.37 13.50
CA ARG A 156 13.00 -17.27 14.37
C ARG A 156 13.61 -15.98 13.87
N ILE A 157 12.76 -15.08 13.39
CA ILE A 157 13.16 -13.76 12.89
C ILE A 157 13.29 -12.81 14.10
N PRO A 158 14.42 -12.10 14.27
CA PRO A 158 14.56 -11.11 15.35
C PRO A 158 13.55 -9.97 15.22
N ALA A 159 13.36 -9.20 16.28
CA ALA A 159 12.57 -7.96 16.24
C ALA A 159 13.18 -6.96 15.25
N ALA A 160 12.36 -6.07 14.68
CA ALA A 160 12.81 -5.08 13.71
C ALA A 160 13.89 -4.15 14.30
N THR A 161 13.82 -3.82 15.60
CA THR A 161 14.86 -3.05 16.31
C THR A 161 16.23 -3.74 16.29
N VAL A 162 16.28 -5.07 16.23
CA VAL A 162 17.53 -5.84 16.06
C VAL A 162 17.93 -5.91 14.59
N GLN A 163 16.97 -6.13 13.69
CA GLN A 163 17.23 -6.16 12.25
C GLN A 163 17.79 -4.82 11.75
N GLY A 164 17.29 -3.68 12.27
CA GLY A 164 17.76 -2.33 11.94
C GLY A 164 19.24 -2.07 12.31
N THR A 165 19.84 -2.87 13.20
CA THR A 165 21.29 -2.77 13.51
C THR A 165 22.17 -3.53 12.51
N TRP A 166 21.59 -4.28 11.57
CA TRP A 166 22.35 -5.06 10.61
C TRP A 166 22.76 -4.23 9.39
N THR A 167 23.82 -4.68 8.70
CA THR A 167 24.12 -4.13 7.38
C THR A 167 23.01 -4.51 6.40
N SER A 168 22.79 -3.67 5.38
CA SER A 168 21.81 -3.93 4.33
C SER A 168 22.02 -5.29 3.65
N ASP A 169 23.28 -5.67 3.37
CA ASP A 169 23.60 -6.96 2.75
C ASP A 169 23.20 -8.13 3.65
N LYS A 170 23.47 -8.04 4.96
CA LYS A 170 23.08 -9.08 5.92
C LYS A 170 21.56 -9.21 5.98
N LEU A 171 20.83 -8.08 6.07
CA LEU A 171 19.38 -8.12 6.14
C LEU A 171 18.77 -8.65 4.83
N THR A 172 19.29 -8.23 3.67
CA THR A 172 18.86 -8.74 2.37
C THR A 172 19.05 -10.26 2.27
N ALA A 173 20.21 -10.78 2.67
CA ALA A 173 20.47 -12.23 2.66
C ALA A 173 19.52 -12.99 3.59
N GLN A 174 19.28 -12.48 4.80
CA GLN A 174 18.36 -13.10 5.75
C GLN A 174 16.91 -13.05 5.26
N ALA A 175 16.44 -11.92 4.73
CA ALA A 175 15.10 -11.78 4.17
C ALA A 175 14.88 -12.72 2.98
N THR A 176 15.89 -12.91 2.12
CA THR A 176 15.84 -13.90 1.03
C THR A 176 15.66 -15.34 1.58
N GLN A 177 16.34 -15.67 2.66
CA GLN A 177 16.18 -16.98 3.31
C GLN A 177 14.78 -17.15 3.91
N TRP A 178 14.24 -16.13 4.60
CA TRP A 178 12.89 -16.14 5.16
C TRP A 178 11.84 -16.26 4.06
N ALA A 179 11.99 -15.52 2.96
CA ALA A 179 11.14 -15.62 1.79
C ALA A 179 11.10 -17.04 1.21
N GLY A 180 12.25 -17.72 1.13
CA GLY A 180 12.34 -19.12 0.71
C GLY A 180 11.49 -20.05 1.58
N GLN A 181 11.47 -19.83 2.90
CA GLN A 181 10.65 -20.61 3.84
C GLN A 181 9.15 -20.32 3.64
N LEU A 182 8.78 -19.03 3.47
CA LEU A 182 7.40 -18.64 3.17
C LEU A 182 6.92 -19.28 1.88
N LYS A 183 7.71 -19.21 0.82
CA LYS A 183 7.37 -19.79 -0.48
C LYS A 183 7.19 -21.32 -0.39
N GLN A 184 8.08 -22.03 0.33
CA GLN A 184 7.94 -23.46 0.58
C GLN A 184 6.68 -23.83 1.35
N ALA A 185 6.21 -22.92 2.21
CA ALA A 185 4.94 -23.03 2.94
C ALA A 185 3.72 -22.64 2.11
N GLY A 186 3.88 -22.24 0.83
CA GLY A 186 2.80 -21.81 -0.05
C GLY A 186 2.30 -20.39 0.20
N ILE A 187 3.09 -19.56 0.88
CA ILE A 187 2.84 -18.13 1.09
C ILE A 187 3.56 -17.36 -0.01
N ASN A 188 2.86 -16.45 -0.64
CA ASN A 188 3.38 -15.63 -1.72
C ASN A 188 3.43 -14.13 -1.37
N THR A 189 2.93 -13.75 -0.19
CA THR A 189 2.82 -12.35 0.24
C THR A 189 3.21 -12.24 1.71
N ASP A 190 4.12 -11.32 2.04
CA ASP A 190 4.41 -10.90 3.42
C ASP A 190 3.90 -9.48 3.63
N LEU A 191 3.05 -9.29 4.64
CA LEU A 191 2.58 -7.95 5.04
C LEU A 191 3.65 -7.27 5.90
N ALA A 192 4.81 -7.06 5.31
CA ALA A 192 6.03 -6.45 5.86
C ALA A 192 6.85 -5.83 4.72
N PRO A 193 7.77 -4.91 5.01
CA PRO A 193 8.23 -4.43 6.31
C PRO A 193 7.42 -3.27 6.87
N VAL A 194 7.65 -2.99 8.18
CA VAL A 194 7.17 -1.77 8.85
C VAL A 194 8.11 -0.61 8.54
N ALA A 195 7.54 0.49 8.04
CA ALA A 195 8.26 1.73 7.71
C ALA A 195 7.90 2.89 8.65
N ASP A 196 7.15 2.60 9.72
CA ASP A 196 6.70 3.61 10.68
C ASP A 196 7.87 4.17 11.49
N VAL A 197 7.95 5.51 11.57
CA VAL A 197 8.93 6.23 12.40
C VAL A 197 8.33 6.45 13.78
N VAL A 198 8.95 5.85 14.80
CA VAL A 198 8.54 6.01 16.21
C VAL A 198 9.55 6.89 16.93
N PRO A 199 9.19 8.12 17.31
CA PRO A 199 10.09 8.96 18.12
C PRO A 199 10.47 8.26 19.44
N VAL A 200 11.74 8.35 19.83
CA VAL A 200 12.26 7.72 21.07
C VAL A 200 11.39 8.04 22.28
N SER A 201 10.93 9.28 22.40
CA SER A 201 10.07 9.75 23.49
C SER A 201 8.69 9.09 23.54
N LEU A 202 8.22 8.56 22.40
CA LEU A 202 6.92 7.90 22.27
C LEU A 202 7.01 6.37 22.31
N LYS A 203 8.19 5.79 22.19
CA LYS A 203 8.37 4.34 22.02
C LYS A 203 7.50 3.49 22.97
N LYS A 204 7.56 3.77 24.27
CA LYS A 204 6.79 3.03 25.29
C LYS A 204 5.28 3.34 25.28
N GLN A 205 4.88 4.45 24.67
CA GLN A 205 3.49 4.92 24.63
C GLN A 205 2.82 4.58 23.29
N ASN A 206 3.60 4.29 22.26
CA ASN A 206 3.12 3.88 20.95
C ASN A 206 2.80 2.38 20.99
N ALA A 207 1.55 2.05 21.25
CA ALA A 207 1.10 0.67 21.44
C ALA A 207 1.21 -0.19 20.16
N PRO A 208 0.99 0.33 18.93
CA PRO A 208 1.00 -0.54 17.75
C PRO A 208 2.40 -0.95 17.27
N ILE A 209 3.41 -0.10 17.44
CA ILE A 209 4.75 -0.31 16.87
C ILE A 209 5.83 -0.33 17.95
N GLY A 210 6.06 0.79 18.63
CA GLY A 210 7.21 0.98 19.54
C GLY A 210 7.21 0.03 20.73
N SER A 211 6.05 -0.22 21.37
CA SER A 211 5.95 -1.15 22.52
C SER A 211 6.15 -2.62 22.12
N LEU A 212 6.16 -2.92 20.81
CA LEU A 212 6.31 -4.26 20.24
C LEU A 212 7.66 -4.46 19.52
N ASP A 213 8.55 -3.43 19.54
CA ASP A 213 9.85 -3.44 18.85
C ASP A 213 9.73 -3.72 17.35
N ARG A 214 8.71 -3.15 16.69
CA ARG A 214 8.42 -3.34 15.26
C ARG A 214 9.10 -2.32 14.36
N GLU A 215 9.67 -1.23 14.88
CA GLU A 215 10.42 -0.21 14.14
C GLU A 215 11.86 -0.65 13.91
N PHE A 216 12.42 -0.34 12.75
CA PHE A 216 13.84 -0.58 12.44
C PHE A 216 14.77 0.44 13.09
N GLY A 217 14.27 1.62 13.41
CA GLY A 217 14.98 2.76 14.00
C GLY A 217 14.00 3.82 14.49
N ASN A 218 14.53 5.00 14.84
CA ASN A 218 13.71 6.08 15.39
C ASN A 218 13.69 7.33 14.51
N THR A 219 14.43 7.31 13.41
CA THR A 219 14.51 8.39 12.41
C THR A 219 14.30 7.83 11.00
N PRO A 220 13.84 8.63 10.04
CA PRO A 220 13.73 8.20 8.65
C PRO A 220 15.03 7.62 8.09
N ALA A 221 16.18 8.23 8.39
CA ALA A 221 17.48 7.80 7.91
C ALA A 221 17.92 6.43 8.49
N GLU A 222 17.47 6.08 9.70
CA GLU A 222 17.73 4.77 10.29
C GLU A 222 16.79 3.68 9.72
N ILE A 223 15.60 4.04 9.26
CA ILE A 223 14.55 3.10 8.83
C ILE A 223 14.61 2.81 7.33
N GLY A 224 14.93 3.79 6.50
CA GLY A 224 14.94 3.65 5.04
C GLY A 224 15.81 2.49 4.54
N PRO A 225 17.12 2.44 4.89
CA PRO A 225 18.02 1.38 4.42
C PRO A 225 17.57 -0.04 4.80
N PRO A 226 17.16 -0.36 6.06
CA PRO A 226 16.62 -1.68 6.37
C PRO A 226 15.29 -2.00 5.70
N VAL A 227 14.39 -1.03 5.49
CA VAL A 227 13.17 -1.22 4.69
C VAL A 227 13.52 -1.65 3.27
N GLN A 228 14.45 -0.94 2.62
CA GLN A 228 14.92 -1.31 1.28
C GLN A 228 15.55 -2.70 1.25
N ALA A 229 16.41 -3.03 2.22
CA ALA A 229 17.08 -4.32 2.30
C ALA A 229 16.08 -5.48 2.48
N PHE A 230 15.09 -5.30 3.36
CA PHE A 230 14.03 -6.29 3.60
C PHE A 230 13.19 -6.52 2.32
N VAL A 231 12.75 -5.45 1.67
CA VAL A 231 11.99 -5.52 0.41
C VAL A 231 12.78 -6.27 -0.66
N ARG A 232 14.03 -5.88 -0.92
CA ARG A 232 14.89 -6.54 -1.93
C ARG A 232 15.09 -8.02 -1.63
N GLY A 233 15.33 -8.38 -0.36
CA GLY A 233 15.53 -9.75 0.05
C GLY A 233 14.28 -10.63 -0.13
N MET A 234 13.11 -10.14 0.30
CA MET A 234 11.84 -10.85 0.11
C MET A 234 11.51 -11.06 -1.37
N MET A 235 11.69 -10.01 -2.20
CA MET A 235 11.46 -10.09 -3.63
C MET A 235 12.44 -11.05 -4.31
N ALA A 236 13.72 -11.06 -3.93
CA ALA A 236 14.70 -12.02 -4.43
C ALA A 236 14.29 -13.47 -4.13
N GLY A 237 13.65 -13.72 -2.99
CA GLY A 237 13.05 -15.01 -2.64
C GLY A 237 11.69 -15.28 -3.30
N GLY A 238 11.14 -14.34 -4.08
CA GLY A 238 9.89 -14.48 -4.82
C GLY A 238 8.63 -14.30 -3.96
N VAL A 239 8.69 -13.46 -2.92
CA VAL A 239 7.58 -13.10 -2.03
C VAL A 239 7.25 -11.63 -2.22
N ILE A 240 5.98 -11.32 -2.44
CA ILE A 240 5.42 -9.98 -2.52
C ILE A 240 5.52 -9.31 -1.15
N THR A 241 5.95 -8.06 -1.11
CA THR A 241 6.03 -7.26 0.13
C THR A 241 4.94 -6.20 0.19
N SER A 242 4.57 -5.81 1.41
CA SER A 242 3.70 -4.67 1.67
C SER A 242 4.33 -3.75 2.72
N VAL A 243 4.88 -2.62 2.29
CA VAL A 243 5.42 -1.59 3.20
C VAL A 243 4.26 -0.93 3.96
N LYS A 244 4.39 -0.77 5.29
CA LYS A 244 3.29 -0.38 6.18
C LYS A 244 3.74 0.50 7.36
N HIS A 245 2.83 1.31 7.92
CA HIS A 245 1.39 1.53 7.65
C HIS A 245 1.20 2.99 7.21
N PHE A 246 1.16 3.25 5.90
CA PHE A 246 1.12 4.61 5.36
C PHE A 246 -0.08 5.44 5.89
N PRO A 247 0.08 6.72 6.22
CA PRO A 247 1.27 7.57 6.17
C PRO A 247 2.15 7.51 7.45
N GLY A 248 2.01 6.49 8.28
CA GLY A 248 2.80 6.24 9.48
C GLY A 248 1.97 6.27 10.77
N ILE A 249 2.09 5.20 11.59
CA ILE A 249 1.40 5.10 12.88
C ILE A 249 2.36 5.17 14.09
N GLY A 250 3.58 5.66 13.85
CA GLY A 250 4.59 5.80 14.90
C GLY A 250 4.30 6.92 15.91
N LYS A 251 3.44 7.88 15.58
CA LYS A 251 3.09 9.01 16.45
C LYS A 251 1.78 8.83 17.23
N VAL A 252 1.02 7.74 16.97
CA VAL A 252 -0.22 7.45 17.72
C VAL A 252 0.06 6.68 19.02
N ARG A 253 -0.89 6.73 19.95
CA ARG A 253 -0.81 5.96 21.20
C ARG A 253 -1.68 4.70 21.16
N GLY A 254 -2.85 4.78 20.56
CA GLY A 254 -3.79 3.67 20.46
C GLY A 254 -3.42 2.68 19.36
N ASN A 255 -3.59 1.39 19.63
CA ASN A 255 -3.52 0.36 18.61
C ASN A 255 -4.90 0.24 17.93
N THR A 256 -4.96 0.39 16.61
CA THR A 256 -6.18 0.40 15.80
C THR A 256 -6.96 -0.91 15.86
N ASP A 257 -6.30 -2.02 16.14
CA ASP A 257 -6.95 -3.33 16.30
C ASP A 257 -7.86 -3.37 17.56
N PHE A 258 -7.46 -2.65 18.62
CA PHE A 258 -8.09 -2.73 19.94
C PHE A 258 -8.74 -1.43 20.40
N ALA A 259 -8.39 -0.29 19.78
CA ALA A 259 -8.89 1.02 20.15
C ALA A 259 -9.72 1.63 19.00
N ALA A 260 -10.86 2.22 19.37
CA ALA A 260 -11.67 3.02 18.47
C ALA A 260 -11.14 4.48 18.40
N ASP A 261 -11.44 5.15 17.28
CA ASP A 261 -11.20 6.59 17.09
C ASP A 261 -9.74 7.00 17.35
N VAL A 262 -8.79 6.18 16.85
CA VAL A 262 -7.35 6.49 16.91
C VAL A 262 -7.03 7.66 15.98
N LEU A 263 -6.43 8.72 16.56
CA LEU A 263 -6.13 9.97 15.88
C LEU A 263 -4.62 10.22 15.87
N ASP A 264 -4.12 10.72 14.75
CA ASP A 264 -2.83 11.40 14.64
C ASP A 264 -3.07 12.91 14.45
N ASN A 265 -2.58 13.69 15.40
CA ASN A 265 -2.73 15.15 15.41
C ASN A 265 -1.41 15.87 15.02
N VAL A 266 -0.40 15.12 14.60
CA VAL A 266 0.96 15.63 14.38
C VAL A 266 1.35 15.55 12.91
N THR A 267 1.22 14.38 12.30
CA THR A 267 1.65 14.09 10.91
C THR A 267 0.96 15.00 9.90
N VAL A 268 1.74 15.58 8.99
CA VAL A 268 1.28 16.46 7.90
C VAL A 268 1.62 15.85 6.54
N ARG A 269 0.98 16.34 5.47
CA ARG A 269 1.40 16.03 4.11
C ARG A 269 2.80 16.61 3.85
N GLY A 270 3.72 15.77 3.37
CA GLY A 270 5.13 16.15 3.18
C GLY A 270 5.98 16.05 4.45
N ASP A 271 5.50 15.36 5.49
CA ASP A 271 6.30 15.03 6.69
C ASP A 271 7.52 14.17 6.29
N ASP A 272 8.69 14.47 6.88
CA ASP A 272 9.92 13.71 6.61
C ASP A 272 9.80 12.22 6.97
N ASP A 273 8.91 11.87 7.92
CA ASP A 273 8.63 10.49 8.30
C ASP A 273 7.95 9.65 7.18
N LEU A 274 7.60 10.27 6.06
CA LEU A 274 7.12 9.57 4.85
C LEU A 274 8.28 8.99 4.02
N GLN A 275 9.53 9.42 4.24
CA GLN A 275 10.68 9.00 3.45
C GLN A 275 10.89 7.47 3.45
N PRO A 276 10.76 6.72 4.56
CA PRO A 276 10.93 5.26 4.54
C PRO A 276 9.91 4.52 3.66
N PHE A 277 8.73 5.10 3.42
CA PHE A 277 7.76 4.56 2.46
C PHE A 277 8.24 4.78 1.01
N ALA A 278 8.78 5.97 0.71
CA ALA A 278 9.40 6.26 -0.59
C ALA A 278 10.60 5.33 -0.84
N ASP A 279 11.44 5.09 0.16
CA ASP A 279 12.57 4.15 0.10
C ASP A 279 12.11 2.71 -0.19
N GLY A 280 10.99 2.28 0.41
CA GLY A 280 10.39 0.99 0.13
C GLY A 280 9.83 0.89 -1.31
N ILE A 281 9.26 1.96 -1.84
CA ILE A 281 8.81 2.06 -3.23
C ILE A 281 10.00 1.99 -4.18
N GLU A 282 11.08 2.74 -3.91
CA GLU A 282 12.32 2.70 -4.70
C GLU A 282 12.95 1.30 -4.71
N ALA A 283 12.87 0.57 -3.59
CA ALA A 283 13.31 -0.82 -3.50
C ALA A 283 12.43 -1.79 -4.29
N GLY A 284 11.28 -1.35 -4.80
CA GLY A 284 10.39 -2.10 -5.67
C GLY A 284 9.24 -2.82 -4.95
N THR A 285 8.85 -2.38 -3.73
CA THR A 285 7.68 -2.97 -3.06
C THR A 285 6.45 -2.95 -3.97
N GLU A 286 5.72 -4.04 -3.98
CA GLU A 286 4.60 -4.23 -4.91
C GLU A 286 3.25 -3.90 -4.28
N MET A 287 3.23 -3.77 -2.94
CA MET A 287 2.07 -3.28 -2.20
C MET A 287 2.47 -2.22 -1.18
N LEU A 288 1.58 -1.25 -0.98
CA LEU A 288 1.66 -0.26 0.08
C LEU A 288 0.41 -0.35 0.94
N MET A 289 0.59 -0.56 2.25
CA MET A 289 -0.53 -0.70 3.18
C MET A 289 -0.89 0.65 3.80
N VAL A 290 -2.17 1.02 3.68
CA VAL A 290 -2.74 2.24 4.28
C VAL A 290 -3.35 1.93 5.63
N SER A 291 -3.01 2.74 6.64
CA SER A 291 -3.52 2.62 7.99
C SER A 291 -5.02 2.96 8.11
N THR A 292 -5.62 2.59 9.23
CA THR A 292 -7.00 2.99 9.56
C THR A 292 -7.08 4.22 10.47
N VAL A 293 -5.95 4.85 10.79
CA VAL A 293 -5.87 6.07 11.63
C VAL A 293 -6.47 7.27 10.91
N THR A 294 -7.04 8.22 11.67
CA THR A 294 -7.44 9.53 11.15
C THR A 294 -6.35 10.55 11.41
N TYR A 295 -5.83 11.17 10.35
CA TYR A 295 -4.78 12.20 10.39
C TYR A 295 -5.43 13.57 10.32
N THR A 296 -5.55 14.25 11.46
CA THR A 296 -6.37 15.46 11.58
C THR A 296 -5.83 16.65 10.77
N LYS A 297 -4.53 16.65 10.45
CA LYS A 297 -3.87 17.68 9.64
C LYS A 297 -3.81 17.33 8.13
N ILE A 298 -4.26 16.12 7.73
CA ILE A 298 -4.30 15.68 6.33
C ILE A 298 -5.76 15.56 5.85
N ASP A 299 -6.55 14.73 6.53
CA ASP A 299 -7.99 14.55 6.28
C ASP A 299 -8.71 14.28 7.61
N PRO A 300 -9.19 15.32 8.31
CA PRO A 300 -9.84 15.18 9.61
C PRO A 300 -11.20 14.44 9.56
N LYS A 301 -11.76 14.24 8.37
CA LYS A 301 -13.10 13.64 8.20
C LYS A 301 -13.05 12.15 7.90
N ASN A 302 -11.93 11.67 7.37
CA ASN A 302 -11.82 10.28 6.95
C ASN A 302 -10.57 9.61 7.56
N ARG A 303 -10.71 8.34 7.89
CA ARG A 303 -9.55 7.47 8.16
C ARG A 303 -8.73 7.34 6.88
N ALA A 304 -7.41 7.17 7.00
CA ALA A 304 -6.52 7.10 5.84
C ALA A 304 -6.99 6.07 4.80
N ALA A 305 -7.40 4.87 5.22
CA ALA A 305 -7.93 3.83 4.32
C ALA A 305 -9.20 4.24 3.55
N PHE A 306 -9.90 5.29 3.97
CA PHE A 306 -11.12 5.81 3.34
C PHE A 306 -10.93 7.22 2.74
N SER A 307 -9.70 7.71 2.69
CA SER A 307 -9.37 9.07 2.28
C SER A 307 -8.77 9.10 0.87
N SER A 308 -9.45 9.74 -0.06
CA SER A 308 -8.88 10.03 -1.38
C SER A 308 -7.71 11.01 -1.32
N THR A 309 -7.68 11.91 -0.32
CA THR A 309 -6.53 12.78 -0.07
C THR A 309 -5.27 11.96 0.21
N VAL A 310 -5.39 10.90 1.04
CA VAL A 310 -4.25 10.02 1.35
C VAL A 310 -3.93 9.13 0.15
N ILE A 311 -4.92 8.42 -0.40
CA ILE A 311 -4.64 7.38 -1.42
C ILE A 311 -4.35 8.02 -2.78
N GLN A 312 -5.24 8.84 -3.32
CA GLN A 312 -5.04 9.46 -4.63
C GLN A 312 -4.05 10.64 -4.56
N GLY A 313 -4.17 11.48 -3.50
CA GLY A 313 -3.33 12.66 -3.37
C GLY A 313 -1.89 12.32 -3.00
N MET A 314 -1.68 11.60 -1.89
CA MET A 314 -0.33 11.35 -1.39
C MET A 314 0.32 10.12 -2.05
N ILE A 315 -0.35 8.96 -2.06
CA ILE A 315 0.26 7.73 -2.59
C ILE A 315 0.40 7.79 -4.10
N ARG A 316 -0.68 8.09 -4.84
CA ARG A 316 -0.65 8.13 -6.31
C ARG A 316 0.03 9.41 -6.82
N GLY A 317 -0.31 10.58 -6.21
CA GLY A 317 0.19 11.88 -6.63
C GLY A 317 1.61 12.16 -6.14
N ASP A 318 1.81 12.28 -4.82
CA ASP A 318 3.10 12.75 -4.28
C ASP A 318 4.21 11.69 -4.40
N LEU A 319 3.90 10.41 -4.12
CA LEU A 319 4.87 9.32 -4.22
C LEU A 319 4.93 8.69 -5.62
N GLY A 320 4.01 9.03 -6.54
CA GLY A 320 3.95 8.45 -7.89
C GLY A 320 3.79 6.92 -7.90
N TYR A 321 3.17 6.34 -6.87
CA TYR A 321 3.09 4.90 -6.73
C TYR A 321 1.92 4.27 -7.50
N ASP A 322 2.22 3.44 -8.48
CA ASP A 322 1.25 2.76 -9.34
C ASP A 322 0.94 1.30 -8.93
N GLY A 323 1.66 0.77 -7.95
CA GLY A 323 1.45 -0.58 -7.41
C GLY A 323 0.13 -0.74 -6.66
N VAL A 324 -0.07 -1.89 -6.04
CA VAL A 324 -1.30 -2.21 -5.30
C VAL A 324 -1.35 -1.49 -3.95
N VAL A 325 -2.43 -0.76 -3.70
CA VAL A 325 -2.72 -0.16 -2.38
C VAL A 325 -3.66 -1.08 -1.62
N ILE A 326 -3.16 -1.62 -0.51
CA ILE A 326 -3.91 -2.51 0.39
C ILE A 326 -4.23 -1.79 1.70
N THR A 327 -5.33 -2.11 2.37
CA THR A 327 -5.63 -1.54 3.68
C THR A 327 -4.99 -2.34 4.81
N ASP A 328 -4.79 -1.71 5.97
CA ASP A 328 -4.78 -2.43 7.24
C ASP A 328 -6.14 -3.10 7.48
N ASP A 329 -6.28 -3.95 8.52
CA ASP A 329 -7.53 -4.70 8.72
C ASP A 329 -8.73 -3.77 8.94
N VAL A 330 -9.64 -3.77 7.98
CA VAL A 330 -10.93 -3.08 8.09
C VAL A 330 -12.09 -4.05 8.39
N GLY A 331 -11.81 -5.34 8.59
CA GLY A 331 -12.80 -6.34 8.98
C GLY A 331 -12.98 -6.42 10.50
N ALA A 332 -11.91 -6.74 11.20
CA ALA A 332 -11.94 -7.03 12.64
C ALA A 332 -11.49 -5.85 13.52
N ALA A 333 -10.73 -4.87 12.99
CA ALA A 333 -10.18 -3.77 13.78
C ALA A 333 -11.25 -2.91 14.46
N ALA A 334 -11.04 -2.63 15.75
CA ALA A 334 -11.96 -1.82 16.58
C ALA A 334 -12.12 -0.39 16.04
N ASN A 335 -11.04 0.15 15.42
CA ASN A 335 -11.04 1.53 14.91
C ASN A 335 -12.07 1.77 13.79
N VAL A 336 -12.50 0.74 13.09
CA VAL A 336 -13.50 0.84 12.01
C VAL A 336 -14.84 0.17 12.35
N ALA A 337 -15.00 -0.38 13.55
CA ALA A 337 -16.15 -1.21 13.92
C ALA A 337 -17.52 -0.49 13.77
N LYS A 338 -17.54 0.85 13.96
CA LYS A 338 -18.75 1.68 13.81
C LYS A 338 -19.19 1.85 12.34
N VAL A 339 -18.34 1.54 11.37
CA VAL A 339 -18.67 1.63 9.93
C VAL A 339 -19.24 0.28 9.48
N PRO A 340 -20.44 0.23 8.85
CA PRO A 340 -20.98 -1.02 8.32
C PRO A 340 -20.02 -1.72 7.35
N ALA A 341 -19.89 -3.04 7.44
CA ALA A 341 -18.88 -3.82 6.72
C ALA A 341 -18.87 -3.54 5.20
N GLY A 342 -20.04 -3.52 4.55
CA GLY A 342 -20.14 -3.19 3.12
C GLY A 342 -19.63 -1.79 2.79
N GLN A 343 -19.89 -0.81 3.68
CA GLN A 343 -19.39 0.57 3.48
C GLN A 343 -17.87 0.64 3.64
N ARG A 344 -17.25 -0.18 4.49
CA ARG A 344 -15.78 -0.22 4.60
C ARG A 344 -15.17 -0.54 3.25
N ALA A 345 -15.62 -1.61 2.60
CA ALA A 345 -15.13 -2.01 1.29
C ALA A 345 -15.40 -0.96 0.20
N THR A 346 -16.63 -0.45 0.11
CA THR A 346 -16.96 0.55 -0.94
C THR A 346 -16.21 1.86 -0.75
N ARG A 347 -15.95 2.31 0.49
CA ARG A 347 -15.18 3.53 0.76
C ARG A 347 -13.70 3.38 0.41
N VAL A 348 -13.09 2.20 0.65
CA VAL A 348 -11.70 1.92 0.24
C VAL A 348 -11.56 2.04 -1.27
N ILE A 349 -12.42 1.34 -2.03
CA ILE A 349 -12.34 1.37 -3.50
C ILE A 349 -12.65 2.76 -4.05
N ALA A 350 -13.66 3.45 -3.51
CA ALA A 350 -13.99 4.83 -3.91
C ALA A 350 -12.83 5.81 -3.62
N ALA A 351 -12.05 5.58 -2.56
CA ALA A 351 -10.87 6.38 -2.25
C ALA A 351 -9.64 6.06 -3.13
N GLY A 352 -9.69 5.00 -3.95
CA GLY A 352 -8.60 4.59 -4.86
C GLY A 352 -7.73 3.44 -4.35
N GLY A 353 -8.13 2.78 -3.26
CA GLY A 353 -7.50 1.56 -2.79
C GLY A 353 -7.84 0.35 -3.66
N ASP A 354 -7.06 -0.72 -3.55
CA ASP A 354 -7.19 -1.89 -4.43
C ASP A 354 -7.54 -3.17 -3.67
N ILE A 355 -6.98 -3.41 -2.49
CA ILE A 355 -7.27 -4.60 -1.68
C ILE A 355 -7.78 -4.19 -0.30
N VAL A 356 -8.86 -4.82 0.11
CA VAL A 356 -9.51 -4.64 1.40
C VAL A 356 -9.16 -5.83 2.30
N ILE A 357 -8.33 -5.65 3.32
CA ILE A 357 -8.11 -6.69 4.33
C ILE A 357 -9.34 -6.81 5.22
N ASN A 358 -9.82 -8.03 5.35
CA ASN A 358 -10.96 -8.40 6.18
C ASN A 358 -10.59 -9.55 7.12
N GLY A 359 -10.14 -9.23 8.33
CA GLY A 359 -9.80 -10.23 9.36
C GLY A 359 -10.99 -11.05 9.86
N ALA A 360 -12.22 -10.55 9.69
CA ALA A 360 -13.46 -11.21 10.10
C ALA A 360 -14.11 -11.92 8.88
N ALA A 361 -13.81 -13.19 8.68
CA ALA A 361 -14.20 -13.93 7.48
C ALA A 361 -15.71 -13.89 7.17
N ASP A 362 -16.55 -13.85 8.19
CA ASP A 362 -18.02 -13.78 8.09
C ASP A 362 -18.51 -12.49 7.39
N LEU A 363 -17.73 -11.41 7.42
CA LEU A 363 -18.06 -10.15 6.75
C LEU A 363 -17.76 -10.16 5.24
N THR A 364 -17.04 -11.16 4.73
CA THR A 364 -16.63 -11.22 3.30
C THR A 364 -17.81 -11.10 2.34
N ALA A 365 -18.89 -11.82 2.61
CA ALA A 365 -20.08 -11.79 1.75
C ALA A 365 -20.74 -10.41 1.71
N ALA A 366 -20.82 -9.72 2.86
CA ALA A 366 -21.38 -8.38 2.96
C ALA A 366 -20.54 -7.35 2.19
N MET A 367 -19.20 -7.43 2.29
CA MET A 367 -18.28 -6.57 1.57
C MET A 367 -18.38 -6.77 0.05
N VAL A 368 -18.32 -8.02 -0.42
CA VAL A 368 -18.46 -8.34 -1.86
C VAL A 368 -19.82 -7.87 -2.40
N ASN A 369 -20.92 -8.14 -1.68
CA ASN A 369 -22.26 -7.70 -2.10
C ASN A 369 -22.34 -6.17 -2.24
N ALA A 370 -21.79 -5.43 -1.29
CA ALA A 370 -21.81 -3.97 -1.32
C ALA A 370 -21.02 -3.40 -2.50
N LEU A 371 -19.86 -3.98 -2.82
CA LEU A 371 -19.09 -3.61 -4.02
C LEU A 371 -19.88 -3.86 -5.31
N VAL A 372 -20.55 -5.01 -5.42
CA VAL A 372 -21.39 -5.37 -6.59
C VAL A 372 -22.55 -4.39 -6.74
N VAL A 373 -23.32 -4.18 -5.67
CA VAL A 373 -24.48 -3.25 -5.70
C VAL A 373 -24.05 -1.85 -6.08
N LYS A 374 -22.97 -1.34 -5.46
CA LYS A 374 -22.49 0.00 -5.78
C LYS A 374 -22.00 0.12 -7.23
N ALA A 375 -21.29 -0.87 -7.75
CA ALA A 375 -20.82 -0.86 -9.14
C ALA A 375 -21.97 -0.96 -10.16
N GLN A 376 -23.09 -1.62 -9.81
CA GLN A 376 -24.29 -1.65 -10.65
C GLN A 376 -25.04 -0.33 -10.70
N GLN A 377 -24.93 0.48 -9.65
CA GLN A 377 -25.66 1.76 -9.50
C GLN A 377 -24.82 2.98 -9.89
N ASP A 378 -23.49 2.85 -10.00
CA ASP A 378 -22.54 3.94 -10.18
C ASP A 378 -21.44 3.52 -11.18
N GLU A 379 -21.56 4.03 -12.42
CA GLU A 379 -20.62 3.69 -13.50
C GLU A 379 -19.19 4.18 -13.21
N ALA A 380 -19.02 5.33 -12.53
CA ALA A 380 -17.70 5.82 -12.16
C ALA A 380 -17.04 4.89 -11.13
N PHE A 381 -17.82 4.40 -10.17
CA PHE A 381 -17.35 3.39 -9.23
C PHE A 381 -17.05 2.05 -9.91
N ALA A 382 -17.84 1.62 -10.89
CA ALA A 382 -17.55 0.40 -11.66
C ALA A 382 -16.22 0.49 -12.40
N LYS A 383 -15.93 1.64 -13.03
CA LYS A 383 -14.63 1.90 -13.68
C LYS A 383 -13.48 1.88 -12.67
N GLN A 384 -13.67 2.47 -11.50
CA GLN A 384 -12.68 2.46 -10.42
C GLN A 384 -12.43 1.03 -9.90
N LEU A 385 -13.48 0.24 -9.69
CA LEU A 385 -13.39 -1.16 -9.30
C LEU A 385 -12.59 -1.96 -10.33
N ASP A 386 -12.90 -1.83 -11.62
CA ASP A 386 -12.18 -2.54 -12.68
C ASP A 386 -10.71 -2.11 -12.80
N ALA A 387 -10.40 -0.84 -12.57
CA ALA A 387 -9.02 -0.37 -12.51
C ALA A 387 -8.25 -1.01 -11.33
N SER A 388 -8.88 -1.14 -10.16
CA SER A 388 -8.30 -1.82 -9.00
C SER A 388 -8.11 -3.32 -9.27
N VAL A 389 -9.11 -4.00 -9.86
CA VAL A 389 -8.97 -5.42 -10.26
C VAL A 389 -7.82 -5.61 -11.24
N ARG A 390 -7.67 -4.72 -12.21
CA ARG A 390 -6.59 -4.75 -13.20
C ARG A 390 -5.21 -4.68 -12.53
N ARG A 391 -5.01 -3.79 -11.54
CA ARG A 391 -3.75 -3.72 -10.77
C ARG A 391 -3.49 -5.01 -9.99
N VAL A 392 -4.50 -5.55 -9.32
CA VAL A 392 -4.39 -6.81 -8.57
C VAL A 392 -4.07 -8.00 -9.50
N LEU A 393 -4.71 -8.07 -10.67
CA LEU A 393 -4.42 -9.12 -11.66
C LEU A 393 -3.02 -8.97 -12.27
N ALA A 394 -2.55 -7.75 -12.51
CA ALA A 394 -1.19 -7.49 -12.99
C ALA A 394 -0.13 -7.95 -11.97
N LEU A 395 -0.33 -7.62 -10.69
CA LEU A 395 0.51 -8.14 -9.60
C LEU A 395 0.51 -9.67 -9.59
N LYS A 396 -0.65 -10.29 -9.63
CA LYS A 396 -0.79 -11.74 -9.65
C LYS A 396 -0.12 -12.39 -10.88
N GLN A 397 -0.25 -11.78 -12.06
CA GLN A 397 0.38 -12.26 -13.27
C GLN A 397 1.91 -12.23 -13.17
N LYS A 398 2.48 -11.14 -12.65
CA LYS A 398 3.93 -11.00 -12.41
C LYS A 398 4.49 -12.14 -11.53
N HIS A 399 3.68 -12.64 -10.59
CA HIS A 399 4.04 -13.74 -9.70
C HIS A 399 3.52 -15.12 -10.16
N GLY A 400 3.08 -15.24 -11.40
CA GLY A 400 2.59 -16.50 -11.97
C GLY A 400 1.34 -17.04 -11.28
N LEU A 401 0.53 -16.18 -10.66
CA LEU A 401 -0.73 -16.54 -10.01
C LEU A 401 -1.94 -16.45 -10.97
N VAL A 402 -1.74 -15.95 -12.16
CA VAL A 402 -2.73 -15.94 -13.26
C VAL A 402 -2.19 -16.80 -14.38
N THR A 403 -2.99 -17.76 -14.83
CA THR A 403 -2.69 -18.58 -16.00
C THR A 403 -3.32 -17.95 -17.23
N CYS A 404 -2.53 -17.60 -18.22
CA CYS A 404 -2.92 -17.09 -19.52
C CYS A 404 -2.74 -18.13 -20.60
#